data_eab12b42df8ad68bc0f32fdcd867f8d1
#
_entry.id   eab12b42df8ad68bc0f32fdcd867f8d1
#
_cell.length_a   1.000
_cell.length_b   1.000
_cell.length_c   1.000
_cell.angle_alpha   90.00
_cell.angle_beta   90.00
_cell.angle_gamma   90.00
#
_symmetry.space_group_name_H-M   'P 1'
#
loop_
_entity.id
_entity.type
_entity.pdbx_description
1 polymer ?
#
loop_
_entity_poly.entity_id
_entity_poly.type
_entity_poly.pdbx_seq_one_letter_code
_entity_poly.pdbx_strand_id
1 'polypeptide(L)'
;GKTDVEVIRGPNIRPLPEFPPLEETLEGEVLLKLGDDITTDDILPGGAHVLPLRSNIPEISKYTFKAVDPGFYARSLAKGGGFVVGGTNYGQGSSREHAAMSPKYLGVKAILAKSFARIHLTNLVNFGIVPLTFVDEDDYDKVRRGDSLRLELGNLRGDLSLENLTTGSRIRVAHGLGERNLEVLSMGGKLPYIKSRA
;
A
#
# COMPACT_ATOMS: atom_id res chain seq x y z
N GLY A 1 25.21 11.69 28.30
CA GLY A 1 24.76 10.35 27.92
C GLY A 1 25.93 9.55 27.38
N LYS A 2 25.99 8.24 27.62
CA LYS A 2 27.00 7.37 27.03
C LYS A 2 26.77 7.34 25.52
N THR A 3 27.75 7.73 24.74
CA THR A 3 27.71 7.81 23.28
C THR A 3 27.96 6.46 22.59
N ASP A 4 28.27 5.42 23.35
CA ASP A 4 28.73 4.11 22.85
C ASP A 4 27.89 2.99 23.48
N VAL A 5 26.60 2.95 23.12
CA VAL A 5 25.68 1.89 23.57
C VAL A 5 25.43 0.96 22.37
N GLU A 6 25.95 -0.26 22.44
CA GLU A 6 25.61 -1.31 21.48
C GLU A 6 24.15 -1.76 21.67
N VAL A 7 23.33 -1.63 20.64
CA VAL A 7 21.94 -2.09 20.64
C VAL A 7 21.91 -3.57 20.22
N ILE A 8 21.77 -4.45 21.18
CA ILE A 8 21.60 -5.90 20.94
C ILE A 8 20.17 -6.16 20.47
N ARG A 9 20.01 -6.67 19.25
CA ARG A 9 18.72 -7.03 18.68
C ARG A 9 18.52 -8.55 18.71
N GLY A 10 17.32 -8.98 19.08
CA GLY A 10 16.95 -10.39 19.00
C GLY A 10 16.88 -10.88 17.54
N PRO A 11 16.84 -12.20 17.30
CA PRO A 11 16.93 -12.79 15.96
C PRO A 11 15.79 -12.36 15.02
N ASN A 12 14.63 -12.04 15.56
CA ASN A 12 13.44 -11.61 14.80
C ASN A 12 13.31 -10.09 14.69
N ILE A 13 14.32 -9.32 15.12
CA ILE A 13 14.28 -7.85 15.05
C ILE A 13 15.19 -7.39 13.91
N ARG A 14 14.60 -6.75 12.91
CA ARG A 14 15.33 -6.14 11.78
C ARG A 14 15.10 -4.63 11.77
N PRO A 15 16.05 -3.85 11.23
CA PRO A 15 15.81 -2.43 11.00
C PRO A 15 14.53 -2.21 10.21
N LEU A 16 13.79 -1.14 10.53
CA LEU A 16 12.62 -0.75 9.76
C LEU A 16 13.06 -0.37 8.33
N PRO A 17 12.40 -0.88 7.29
CA PRO A 17 12.69 -0.46 5.92
C PRO A 17 12.47 1.05 5.74
N GLU A 18 13.38 1.70 5.03
CA GLU A 18 13.18 3.08 4.59
C GLU A 18 12.55 3.06 3.20
N PHE A 19 11.52 3.90 3.01
CA PHE A 19 10.83 4.02 1.74
C PHE A 19 11.18 5.36 1.09
N PRO A 20 11.42 5.40 -0.22
CA PRO A 20 11.72 6.63 -0.94
C PRO A 20 10.50 7.57 -0.98
N PRO A 21 10.70 8.86 -1.26
CA PRO A 21 9.62 9.78 -1.60
C PRO A 21 8.74 9.23 -2.73
N LEU A 22 7.51 9.74 -2.80
CA LEU A 22 6.57 9.37 -3.85
C LEU A 22 7.09 9.80 -5.22
N GLU A 23 7.07 8.88 -6.18
CA GLU A 23 7.41 9.17 -7.59
C GLU A 23 6.32 10.04 -8.23
N GLU A 24 6.68 10.88 -9.21
CA GLU A 24 5.71 11.69 -9.95
C GLU A 24 4.79 10.86 -10.85
N THR A 25 5.26 9.70 -11.28
CA THR A 25 4.50 8.74 -12.09
C THR A 25 4.58 7.37 -11.43
N LEU A 26 3.44 6.76 -11.18
CA LEU A 26 3.37 5.36 -10.75
C LEU A 26 2.98 4.48 -11.93
N GLU A 27 3.81 3.52 -12.25
CA GLU A 27 3.52 2.53 -13.29
C GLU A 27 3.75 1.11 -12.76
N GLY A 28 2.91 0.17 -13.17
CA GLY A 28 3.03 -1.22 -12.78
C GLY A 28 1.80 -2.04 -13.12
N GLU A 29 1.88 -3.33 -12.80
CA GLU A 29 0.81 -4.29 -13.06
C GLU A 29 -0.18 -4.34 -11.88
N VAL A 30 -1.44 -4.65 -12.17
CA VAL A 30 -2.43 -5.02 -11.15
C VAL A 30 -2.06 -6.41 -10.61
N LEU A 31 -1.41 -6.42 -9.46
CA LEU A 31 -0.93 -7.64 -8.80
C LEU A 31 -2.08 -8.49 -8.26
N LEU A 32 -3.15 -7.85 -7.82
CA LEU A 32 -4.29 -8.52 -7.19
C LEU A 32 -5.56 -7.68 -7.37
N LYS A 33 -6.67 -8.34 -7.71
CA LYS A 33 -8.02 -7.76 -7.68
C LYS A 33 -8.88 -8.55 -6.70
N LEU A 34 -9.48 -7.84 -5.75
CA LEU A 34 -10.24 -8.35 -4.61
C LEU A 34 -11.65 -7.79 -4.63
N GLY A 35 -12.59 -8.51 -4.05
CA GLY A 35 -13.97 -8.05 -3.86
C GLY A 35 -14.14 -7.03 -2.72
N ASP A 36 -15.37 -6.97 -2.22
CA ASP A 36 -15.77 -6.10 -1.11
C ASP A 36 -15.31 -6.65 0.25
N ASP A 37 -15.35 -5.80 1.27
CA ASP A 37 -15.15 -6.14 2.68
C ASP A 37 -13.84 -6.84 3.01
N ILE A 38 -12.77 -6.54 2.27
CA ILE A 38 -11.44 -7.05 2.56
C ILE A 38 -10.97 -6.57 3.92
N THR A 39 -10.70 -7.50 4.80
CA THR A 39 -10.25 -7.22 6.18
C THR A 39 -8.74 -7.03 6.26
N THR A 40 -8.28 -6.40 7.34
CA THR A 40 -6.84 -6.36 7.65
C THR A 40 -6.25 -7.74 7.91
N ASP A 41 -7.07 -8.75 8.28
CA ASP A 41 -6.65 -10.16 8.39
C ASP A 41 -6.46 -10.83 7.03
N ASP A 42 -7.26 -10.48 6.04
CA ASP A 42 -7.08 -10.94 4.65
C ASP A 42 -5.81 -10.38 4.04
N ILE A 43 -5.48 -9.11 4.38
CA ILE A 43 -4.25 -8.47 3.91
C ILE A 43 -3.03 -9.04 4.62
N LEU A 44 -3.07 -9.15 5.95
CA LEU A 44 -1.99 -9.72 6.75
C LEU A 44 -2.55 -10.42 7.99
N PRO A 45 -2.55 -11.76 8.05
CA PRO A 45 -3.13 -12.48 9.17
C PRO A 45 -2.42 -12.19 10.49
N GLY A 46 -3.20 -12.11 11.60
CA GLY A 46 -2.73 -11.85 12.95
C GLY A 46 -2.48 -13.09 13.81
N GLY A 47 -2.29 -14.25 13.18
CA GLY A 47 -2.15 -15.53 13.91
C GLY A 47 -0.83 -15.69 14.68
N ALA A 48 -0.77 -16.69 15.58
CA ALA A 48 0.38 -16.96 16.43
C ALA A 48 1.71 -17.19 15.69
N HIS A 49 1.66 -17.64 14.45
CA HIS A 49 2.85 -17.83 13.60
C HIS A 49 3.34 -16.55 12.92
N VAL A 50 2.49 -15.53 12.81
CA VAL A 50 2.80 -14.26 12.11
C VAL A 50 3.20 -13.17 13.09
N LEU A 51 2.51 -13.07 14.23
CA LEU A 51 2.76 -12.03 15.24
C LEU A 51 4.20 -11.95 15.75
N PRO A 52 4.95 -13.06 15.95
CA PRO A 52 6.37 -13.00 16.36
C PRO A 52 7.27 -12.33 15.33
N LEU A 53 6.84 -12.21 14.06
CA LEU A 53 7.59 -11.62 12.95
C LEU A 53 7.34 -10.11 12.79
N ARG A 54 6.50 -9.49 13.64
CA ARG A 54 6.12 -8.07 13.47
C ARG A 54 7.29 -7.08 13.43
N SER A 55 8.41 -7.43 14.02
CA SER A 55 9.65 -6.62 13.98
C SER A 55 10.63 -7.07 12.89
N ASN A 56 10.19 -7.93 11.96
CA ASN A 56 10.94 -8.41 10.82
C ASN A 56 10.10 -8.31 9.55
N ILE A 57 10.09 -7.12 8.96
CA ILE A 57 9.22 -6.82 7.82
C ILE A 57 9.48 -7.73 6.61
N PRO A 58 10.74 -8.06 6.23
CA PRO A 58 11.00 -9.04 5.18
C PRO A 58 10.29 -10.38 5.40
N GLU A 59 10.34 -10.92 6.63
CA GLU A 59 9.73 -12.21 6.93
C GLU A 59 8.21 -12.15 7.01
N ILE A 60 7.66 -11.14 7.70
CA ILE A 60 6.20 -11.01 7.83
C ILE A 60 5.53 -10.74 6.48
N SER A 61 6.21 -10.05 5.55
CA SER A 61 5.67 -9.75 4.21
C SER A 61 5.41 -10.99 3.35
N LYS A 62 6.01 -12.13 3.67
CA LYS A 62 5.71 -13.42 3.02
C LYS A 62 4.27 -13.89 3.27
N TYR A 63 3.60 -13.31 4.26
CA TYR A 63 2.21 -13.62 4.62
C TYR A 63 1.19 -12.63 4.02
N THR A 64 1.67 -11.61 3.30
CA THR A 64 0.80 -10.60 2.69
C THR A 64 -0.15 -11.25 1.69
N PHE A 65 -1.45 -11.07 1.88
CA PHE A 65 -2.55 -11.65 1.11
C PHE A 65 -2.53 -13.19 1.03
N LYS A 66 -1.74 -13.87 1.85
CA LYS A 66 -1.55 -15.33 1.75
C LYS A 66 -2.86 -16.12 1.90
N ALA A 67 -3.80 -15.61 2.67
CA ALA A 67 -5.10 -16.26 2.89
C ALA A 67 -6.00 -16.20 1.65
N VAL A 68 -5.93 -15.12 0.87
CA VAL A 68 -6.78 -14.87 -0.31
C VAL A 68 -6.07 -15.17 -1.63
N ASP A 69 -4.75 -15.03 -1.66
CA ASP A 69 -3.92 -15.33 -2.83
C ASP A 69 -2.50 -15.76 -2.40
N PRO A 70 -2.25 -17.05 -2.22
CA PRO A 70 -0.93 -17.58 -1.84
C PRO A 70 0.21 -17.20 -2.79
N GLY A 71 -0.10 -16.88 -4.05
CA GLY A 71 0.88 -16.49 -5.07
C GLY A 71 1.27 -15.01 -5.05
N PHE A 72 0.61 -14.19 -4.24
CA PHE A 72 0.82 -12.74 -4.23
C PHE A 72 2.29 -12.34 -3.96
N TYR A 73 2.91 -12.93 -2.93
CA TYR A 73 4.30 -12.64 -2.56
C TYR A 73 5.27 -12.86 -3.72
N ALA A 74 5.24 -14.05 -4.34
CA ALA A 74 6.12 -14.37 -5.45
C ALA A 74 5.88 -13.47 -6.67
N ARG A 75 4.61 -13.18 -6.96
CA ARG A 75 4.21 -12.29 -8.06
C ARG A 75 4.68 -10.86 -7.84
N SER A 76 4.54 -10.33 -6.63
CA SER A 76 5.01 -8.98 -6.29
C SER A 76 6.51 -8.83 -6.51
N LEU A 77 7.31 -9.82 -6.06
CA LEU A 77 8.75 -9.82 -6.28
C LEU A 77 9.12 -9.93 -7.77
N ALA A 78 8.46 -10.81 -8.51
CA ALA A 78 8.73 -11.01 -9.93
C ALA A 78 8.40 -9.78 -10.79
N LYS A 79 7.38 -9.00 -10.38
CA LYS A 79 6.93 -7.79 -11.10
C LYS A 79 7.56 -6.50 -10.58
N GLY A 80 8.32 -6.53 -9.48
CA GLY A 80 8.87 -5.33 -8.86
C GLY A 80 7.83 -4.44 -8.20
N GLY A 81 6.69 -4.99 -7.77
CA GLY A 81 5.56 -4.26 -7.22
C GLY A 81 4.48 -3.91 -8.24
N GLY A 82 3.58 -2.98 -7.86
CA GLY A 82 2.46 -2.57 -8.72
C GLY A 82 1.24 -2.09 -7.93
N PHE A 83 0.06 -2.42 -8.44
CA PHE A 83 -1.23 -1.97 -7.92
C PHE A 83 -2.02 -3.13 -7.29
N VAL A 84 -2.85 -2.80 -6.30
CA VAL A 84 -3.88 -3.69 -5.77
C VAL A 84 -5.24 -3.02 -5.99
N VAL A 85 -6.24 -3.81 -6.36
CA VAL A 85 -7.61 -3.34 -6.57
C VAL A 85 -8.53 -4.04 -5.58
N GLY A 86 -9.34 -3.29 -4.87
CA GLY A 86 -10.36 -3.77 -3.93
C GLY A 86 -11.74 -3.22 -4.23
N GLY A 87 -12.75 -3.82 -3.64
CA GLY A 87 -14.12 -3.34 -3.68
C GLY A 87 -14.45 -2.32 -2.59
N THR A 88 -15.66 -2.39 -2.07
CA THR A 88 -16.17 -1.53 -0.99
C THR A 88 -15.52 -1.89 0.35
N ASN A 89 -15.31 -0.88 1.21
CA ASN A 89 -14.85 -1.04 2.59
C ASN A 89 -13.51 -1.81 2.75
N TYR A 90 -12.55 -1.49 1.87
CA TYR A 90 -11.23 -2.14 1.88
C TYR A 90 -10.44 -1.81 3.15
N GLY A 91 -9.91 -2.84 3.81
CA GLY A 91 -9.06 -2.72 4.99
C GLY A 91 -9.85 -2.60 6.31
N GLN A 92 -11.08 -3.11 6.36
CA GLN A 92 -11.86 -3.12 7.59
C GLN A 92 -11.24 -3.99 8.70
N GLY A 93 -11.68 -3.79 9.94
CA GLY A 93 -11.27 -4.58 11.12
C GLY A 93 -10.24 -3.89 11.98
N SER A 94 -9.29 -4.66 12.53
CA SER A 94 -8.30 -4.17 13.48
C SER A 94 -7.35 -3.14 12.88
N SER A 95 -6.93 -2.15 13.70
CA SER A 95 -5.87 -1.20 13.31
C SER A 95 -4.51 -1.92 13.23
N ARG A 96 -4.13 -2.36 12.04
CA ARG A 96 -2.86 -3.05 11.77
C ARG A 96 -2.03 -2.26 10.77
N GLU A 97 -1.01 -1.60 11.27
CA GLU A 97 -0.06 -0.86 10.44
C GLU A 97 0.68 -1.79 9.46
N HIS A 98 0.96 -3.04 9.88
CA HIS A 98 1.58 -4.05 9.05
C HIS A 98 0.77 -4.42 7.81
N ALA A 99 -0.57 -4.26 7.84
CA ALA A 99 -1.42 -4.44 6.66
C ALA A 99 -1.21 -3.36 5.58
N ALA A 100 -0.51 -2.27 5.91
CA ALA A 100 -0.02 -1.29 4.93
C ALA A 100 1.49 -1.42 4.70
N MET A 101 2.27 -1.63 5.76
CA MET A 101 3.72 -1.72 5.69
C MET A 101 4.21 -2.92 4.86
N SER A 102 3.58 -4.10 5.02
CA SER A 102 3.97 -5.29 4.28
C SER A 102 3.70 -5.21 2.78
N PRO A 103 2.51 -4.76 2.31
CA PRO A 103 2.31 -4.46 0.90
C PRO A 103 3.30 -3.43 0.35
N LYS A 104 3.58 -2.34 1.11
CA LYS A 104 4.59 -1.35 0.71
C LYS A 104 5.96 -1.97 0.52
N TYR A 105 6.40 -2.81 1.45
CA TYR A 105 7.67 -3.53 1.36
C TYR A 105 7.74 -4.41 0.11
N LEU A 106 6.63 -4.97 -0.33
CA LEU A 106 6.52 -5.76 -1.55
C LEU A 106 6.33 -4.91 -2.82
N GLY A 107 6.49 -3.59 -2.72
CA GLY A 107 6.43 -2.68 -3.86
C GLY A 107 5.03 -2.27 -4.29
N VAL A 108 3.99 -2.48 -3.46
CA VAL A 108 2.66 -1.93 -3.75
C VAL A 108 2.75 -0.40 -3.72
N LYS A 109 2.43 0.23 -4.85
CA LYS A 109 2.54 1.68 -5.09
C LYS A 109 1.24 2.40 -4.76
N ALA A 110 0.13 1.86 -5.20
CA ALA A 110 -1.21 2.40 -4.93
C ALA A 110 -2.23 1.26 -4.76
N ILE A 111 -3.31 1.59 -4.05
CA ILE A 111 -4.48 0.73 -3.93
C ILE A 111 -5.68 1.49 -4.47
N LEU A 112 -6.39 0.88 -5.43
CA LEU A 112 -7.65 1.38 -5.94
C LEU A 112 -8.77 0.61 -5.25
N ALA A 113 -9.78 1.31 -4.73
CA ALA A 113 -10.94 0.66 -4.13
C ALA A 113 -12.21 1.47 -4.40
N LYS A 114 -13.38 0.84 -4.25
CA LYS A 114 -14.64 1.60 -4.26
C LYS A 114 -14.73 2.48 -3.00
N SER A 115 -14.30 1.96 -1.85
CA SER A 115 -14.15 2.74 -0.61
C SER A 115 -13.16 2.08 0.35
N PHE A 116 -12.69 2.85 1.34
CA PHE A 116 -11.73 2.41 2.35
C PHE A 116 -12.29 2.50 3.76
N ALA A 117 -11.92 1.54 4.61
CA ALA A 117 -12.01 1.71 6.05
C ALA A 117 -11.08 2.84 6.51
N ARG A 118 -11.60 3.79 7.28
CA ARG A 118 -10.92 5.06 7.64
C ARG A 118 -9.52 4.86 8.25
N ILE A 119 -9.38 3.93 9.17
CA ILE A 119 -8.09 3.68 9.85
C ILE A 119 -7.07 3.13 8.85
N HIS A 120 -7.48 2.21 8.00
CA HIS A 120 -6.60 1.60 7.02
C HIS A 120 -6.13 2.62 5.96
N LEU A 121 -7.03 3.50 5.47
CA LEU A 121 -6.67 4.60 4.59
C LEU A 121 -5.55 5.46 5.20
N THR A 122 -5.66 5.80 6.50
CA THR A 122 -4.62 6.54 7.20
C THR A 122 -3.30 5.77 7.25
N ASN A 123 -3.35 4.46 7.47
CA ASN A 123 -2.16 3.62 7.48
C ASN A 123 -1.50 3.54 6.10
N LEU A 124 -2.26 3.45 5.01
CA LEU A 124 -1.71 3.50 3.65
C LEU A 124 -0.89 4.77 3.42
N VAL A 125 -1.47 5.94 3.76
CA VAL A 125 -0.78 7.25 3.67
C VAL A 125 0.48 7.26 4.54
N ASN A 126 0.40 6.76 5.78
CA ASN A 126 1.53 6.74 6.70
C ASN A 126 2.73 5.93 6.18
N PHE A 127 2.50 4.96 5.29
CA PHE A 127 3.54 4.15 4.66
C PHE A 127 3.78 4.49 3.19
N GLY A 128 3.22 5.59 2.67
CA GLY A 128 3.49 6.06 1.32
C GLY A 128 2.87 5.18 0.23
N ILE A 129 1.73 4.53 0.50
CA ILE A 129 0.89 3.89 -0.51
C ILE A 129 -0.24 4.87 -0.87
N VAL A 130 -0.44 5.13 -2.15
CA VAL A 130 -1.48 6.05 -2.63
C VAL A 130 -2.85 5.35 -2.56
N PRO A 131 -3.79 5.80 -1.70
CA PRO A 131 -5.15 5.29 -1.70
C PRO A 131 -5.98 6.04 -2.74
N LEU A 132 -6.61 5.33 -3.66
CA LEU A 132 -7.45 5.90 -4.72
C LEU A 132 -8.83 5.28 -4.70
N THR A 133 -9.85 6.11 -4.85
CA THR A 133 -11.22 5.66 -5.07
C THR A 133 -11.63 5.89 -6.52
N PHE A 134 -12.41 4.97 -7.06
CA PHE A 134 -13.07 5.16 -8.33
C PHE A 134 -14.09 6.31 -8.21
N VAL A 135 -14.08 7.26 -9.14
CA VAL A 135 -15.10 8.32 -9.20
C VAL A 135 -16.42 7.74 -9.68
N ASP A 136 -16.37 6.80 -10.62
CA ASP A 136 -17.46 5.96 -11.05
C ASP A 136 -17.18 4.52 -10.58
N GLU A 137 -18.02 3.98 -9.70
CA GLU A 137 -17.80 2.64 -9.14
C GLU A 137 -17.85 1.52 -10.19
N ASP A 138 -18.54 1.74 -11.32
CA ASP A 138 -18.59 0.79 -12.45
C ASP A 138 -17.23 0.65 -13.15
N ASP A 139 -16.34 1.63 -12.98
CA ASP A 139 -14.96 1.55 -13.49
C ASP A 139 -14.13 0.45 -12.80
N TYR A 140 -14.56 -0.02 -11.62
CA TYR A 140 -13.94 -1.19 -10.98
C TYR A 140 -13.92 -2.41 -11.90
N ASP A 141 -14.98 -2.63 -12.68
CA ASP A 141 -15.08 -3.79 -13.56
C ASP A 141 -14.20 -3.68 -14.82
N LYS A 142 -13.74 -2.46 -15.15
CA LYS A 142 -12.84 -2.17 -16.27
C LYS A 142 -11.36 -2.51 -15.96
N VAL A 143 -11.02 -2.76 -14.69
CA VAL A 143 -9.66 -3.10 -14.27
C VAL A 143 -9.58 -4.58 -13.92
N ARG A 144 -8.59 -5.31 -14.46
CA ARG A 144 -8.39 -6.74 -14.23
C ARG A 144 -7.00 -6.99 -13.66
N ARG A 145 -6.85 -8.10 -12.94
CA ARG A 145 -5.52 -8.58 -12.54
C ARG A 145 -4.68 -8.85 -13.79
N GLY A 146 -3.45 -8.34 -13.80
CA GLY A 146 -2.53 -8.42 -14.91
C GLY A 146 -2.56 -7.21 -15.84
N ASP A 147 -3.53 -6.30 -15.71
CA ASP A 147 -3.52 -5.04 -16.46
C ASP A 147 -2.32 -4.18 -16.05
N SER A 148 -1.69 -3.53 -17.00
CA SER A 148 -0.65 -2.53 -16.77
C SER A 148 -1.30 -1.16 -16.60
N LEU A 149 -1.00 -0.48 -15.49
CA LEU A 149 -1.58 0.81 -15.15
C LEU A 149 -0.50 1.88 -15.05
N ARG A 150 -0.87 3.12 -15.43
CA ARG A 150 -0.06 4.32 -15.22
C ARG A 150 -0.90 5.41 -14.54
N LEU A 151 -0.34 6.03 -13.52
CA LEU A 151 -0.93 7.13 -12.78
C LEU A 151 0.07 8.29 -12.69
N GLU A 152 -0.29 9.43 -13.25
CA GLU A 152 0.46 10.68 -13.14
C GLU A 152 0.04 11.41 -11.85
N LEU A 153 1.01 11.69 -10.98
CA LEU A 153 0.81 12.33 -9.68
C LEU A 153 1.30 13.77 -9.62
N GLY A 154 1.77 14.33 -10.74
CA GLY A 154 2.36 15.67 -10.79
C GLY A 154 1.48 16.78 -10.21
N ASN A 155 0.17 16.58 -10.17
CA ASN A 155 -0.79 17.44 -9.45
C ASN A 155 -1.71 16.61 -8.56
N LEU A 156 -1.21 16.18 -7.40
CA LEU A 156 -2.01 15.46 -6.39
C LEU A 156 -3.23 16.25 -5.89
N ARG A 157 -3.29 17.56 -6.11
CA ARG A 157 -4.42 18.42 -5.70
C ARG A 157 -5.51 18.56 -6.75
N GLY A 158 -5.26 18.04 -7.96
CA GLY A 158 -6.19 18.11 -9.09
C GLY A 158 -6.95 16.80 -9.29
N ASP A 159 -7.66 16.77 -10.40
CA ASP A 159 -8.31 15.55 -10.89
C ASP A 159 -7.24 14.52 -11.30
N LEU A 160 -7.36 13.32 -10.79
CA LEU A 160 -6.45 12.23 -11.12
C LEU A 160 -7.08 11.31 -12.17
N SER A 161 -6.27 10.92 -13.13
CA SER A 161 -6.65 9.97 -14.17
C SER A 161 -5.67 8.82 -14.21
N LEU A 162 -6.20 7.62 -14.04
CA LEU A 162 -5.46 6.37 -14.18
C LEU A 162 -5.61 5.88 -15.62
N GLU A 163 -4.51 5.62 -16.28
CA GLU A 163 -4.49 5.02 -17.61
C GLU A 163 -4.28 3.50 -17.50
N ASN A 164 -5.18 2.72 -18.08
CA ASN A 164 -5.00 1.28 -18.25
C ASN A 164 -4.31 1.06 -19.60
N LEU A 165 -3.00 0.82 -19.56
CA LEU A 165 -2.16 0.66 -20.77
C LEU A 165 -2.49 -0.63 -21.53
N THR A 166 -3.09 -1.62 -20.86
CA THR A 166 -3.49 -2.88 -21.50
C THR A 166 -4.72 -2.70 -22.39
N THR A 167 -5.69 -1.90 -21.94
CA THR A 167 -6.96 -1.71 -22.65
C THR A 167 -7.05 -0.38 -23.39
N GLY A 168 -6.14 0.58 -23.09
CA GLY A 168 -6.19 1.96 -23.58
C GLY A 168 -7.27 2.81 -22.92
N SER A 169 -7.94 2.32 -21.87
CA SER A 169 -8.99 3.06 -21.19
C SER A 169 -8.42 4.02 -20.14
N ARG A 170 -9.14 5.14 -19.90
CA ARG A 170 -8.84 6.08 -18.84
C ARG A 170 -9.95 6.03 -17.77
N ILE A 171 -9.52 6.02 -16.52
CA ILE A 171 -10.38 5.86 -15.35
C ILE A 171 -10.15 7.06 -14.45
N ARG A 172 -11.22 7.78 -14.11
CA ARG A 172 -11.14 8.89 -13.15
C ARG A 172 -11.06 8.34 -11.73
N VAL A 173 -10.07 8.82 -10.98
CA VAL A 173 -9.84 8.40 -9.60
C VAL A 173 -9.66 9.62 -8.68
N ALA A 174 -9.95 9.43 -7.40
CA ALA A 174 -9.80 10.45 -6.38
C ALA A 174 -9.13 9.85 -5.13
N HIS A 175 -8.53 10.66 -4.29
CA HIS A 175 -7.93 10.19 -3.03
C HIS A 175 -8.64 10.72 -1.77
N GLY A 176 -9.40 11.81 -1.87
CA GLY A 176 -10.11 12.41 -0.73
C GLY A 176 -9.22 12.87 0.44
N LEU A 177 -7.90 13.05 0.21
CA LEU A 177 -6.93 13.39 1.25
C LEU A 177 -6.85 14.91 1.46
N GLY A 178 -6.77 15.35 2.73
CA GLY A 178 -6.44 16.73 3.07
C GLY A 178 -4.95 17.04 2.95
N GLU A 179 -4.59 18.32 2.91
CA GLU A 179 -3.23 18.86 2.68
C GLU A 179 -2.15 18.14 3.48
N ARG A 180 -2.35 17.98 4.81
CA ARG A 180 -1.38 17.29 5.66
C ARG A 180 -1.08 15.87 5.23
N ASN A 181 -2.11 15.14 4.80
CA ASN A 181 -1.94 13.76 4.35
C ASN A 181 -1.23 13.70 2.99
N LEU A 182 -1.45 14.68 2.12
CA LEU A 182 -0.72 14.83 0.87
C LEU A 182 0.76 15.12 1.10
N GLU A 183 1.11 16.01 2.05
CA GLU A 183 2.50 16.24 2.44
C GLU A 183 3.17 14.96 2.97
N VAL A 184 2.49 14.22 3.85
CA VAL A 184 2.99 12.94 4.38
C VAL A 184 3.22 11.93 3.26
N LEU A 185 2.26 11.81 2.35
CA LEU A 185 2.31 10.88 1.24
C LEU A 185 3.46 11.22 0.27
N SER A 186 3.62 12.49 -0.10
CA SER A 186 4.66 12.95 -1.02
C SER A 186 6.08 12.70 -0.50
N MET A 187 6.27 12.73 0.82
CA MET A 187 7.56 12.42 1.45
C MET A 187 7.84 10.91 1.57
N GLY A 188 6.95 10.05 1.08
CA GLY A 188 7.09 8.58 1.19
C GLY A 188 6.54 8.00 2.48
N GLY A 189 5.81 8.81 3.29
CA GLY A 189 5.15 8.39 4.50
C GLY A 189 5.49 9.22 5.73
N LYS A 190 4.92 8.84 6.87
CA LYS A 190 4.96 9.63 8.10
C LYS A 190 6.37 9.75 8.71
N LEU A 191 7.19 8.71 8.67
CA LEU A 191 8.53 8.75 9.25
C LEU A 191 9.47 9.69 8.48
N PRO A 192 9.60 9.60 7.14
CA PRO A 192 10.33 10.60 6.36
C PRO A 192 9.83 12.03 6.58
N TYR A 193 8.50 12.21 6.63
CA TYR A 193 7.89 13.50 6.90
C TYR A 193 8.30 14.10 8.26
N ILE A 194 8.36 13.29 9.33
CA ILE A 194 8.82 13.76 10.65
C ILE A 194 10.31 14.06 10.62
N LYS A 195 11.14 13.18 10.00
CA LYS A 195 12.59 13.39 9.87
C LYS A 195 12.92 14.71 9.15
N SER A 196 12.13 15.11 8.16
CA SER A 196 12.36 16.35 7.41
C SER A 196 12.06 17.64 8.19
N ARG A 197 11.38 17.52 9.35
CA ARG A 197 10.97 18.65 10.21
C ARG A 197 11.69 18.66 11.56
N ALA A 198 12.56 17.69 11.83
CA ALA A 198 13.38 17.59 13.03
C ALA A 198 14.74 18.26 12.82
#